data_7bc71a97daea79f9016c47f988163a57
#
_entry.id   7bc71a97daea79f9016c47f988163a57
#
_cell.length_a   1.000
_cell.length_b   1.000
_cell.length_c   1.000
_cell.angle_alpha   90.00
_cell.angle_beta   90.00
_cell.angle_gamma   90.00
#
_symmetry.space_group_name_H-M   'P 1'
#
loop_
_entity.id
_entity.type
_entity.pdbx_description
1 polymer ?
#
loop_
_entity_poly.entity_id
_entity_poly.type
_entity_poly.pdbx_seq_one_letter_code
_entity_poly.pdbx_strand_id
1 'polypeptide(L)'
;MALRTAAPSRSAALAACLSLACWHRPTPTPVSPVAVVPFDAYGGAIYVPAVINGDSTWLMLDTGLSRTGLDLDWARNVGIIPGPEPGEQHAPAASTAVVDTIRLGELTLVHYRVALYPLTGLSEASGRLQVGLVGHDVLQHYAVEIDYRQRRVRLFDPLAYRYAGTGATVPFSPDADLPLLRAQLEVRGRRPIRARLLLDTGASGLCLILTTPFAEQHGLGRVAPAIEAPIGTGLVGDLHGTIVRLQQLRLGGVKVRSPTTGLGGEYKGFLARTDIDGVIGNSVFEGSRLIVDYVGRRAIVEPGPGDGSLCDFDMSGLRLAARGPGLAHIVVDFVIPGSPSAAAGIAVGDELLLIDGRGVAEGTLSDARKALRADGAVHRLVLRRDADTIRVALKLRRLL
;
A
#
# COMPACT_ATOMS: atom_id res chain seq x y z
N MET A 1 37.10 76.65 64.12
CA MET A 1 37.76 75.42 63.62
C MET A 1 36.84 74.24 63.97
N ALA A 2 35.99 73.90 63.13
CA ALA A 2 34.91 72.91 63.38
C ALA A 2 34.92 71.82 62.32
N LEU A 3 35.26 70.63 62.76
CA LEU A 3 35.11 69.40 61.91
C LEU A 3 33.63 68.96 61.86
N ARG A 4 33.11 68.83 60.67
CA ARG A 4 31.81 68.17 60.40
C ARG A 4 32.08 66.72 59.95
N THR A 5 31.57 65.77 60.71
CA THR A 5 31.53 64.38 60.39
C THR A 5 30.27 64.07 59.49
N ALA A 6 30.48 63.45 58.34
CA ALA A 6 29.43 63.02 57.45
C ALA A 6 29.00 61.57 57.82
N ALA A 7 27.71 61.34 57.89
CA ALA A 7 27.08 60.00 58.07
C ALA A 7 26.96 59.26 56.76
N PRO A 8 27.05 57.92 56.73
CA PRO A 8 26.88 57.13 55.48
C PRO A 8 25.39 56.82 55.21
N SER A 9 25.00 57.06 53.96
CA SER A 9 23.70 56.69 53.45
C SER A 9 23.59 55.18 53.19
N ARG A 10 22.60 54.55 53.75
CA ARG A 10 22.24 53.16 53.48
C ARG A 10 21.40 53.07 52.19
N SER A 11 21.96 52.55 51.11
CA SER A 11 21.25 52.17 49.89
C SER A 11 20.59 50.81 50.11
N ALA A 12 19.28 50.76 50.14
CA ALA A 12 18.51 49.52 50.14
C ALA A 12 18.45 48.97 48.70
N ALA A 13 19.07 47.84 48.42
CA ALA A 13 18.92 47.12 47.16
C ALA A 13 17.65 46.29 47.22
N LEU A 14 16.66 46.64 46.38
CA LEU A 14 15.46 45.85 46.14
C LEU A 14 15.82 44.70 45.20
N ALA A 15 15.88 43.49 45.74
CA ALA A 15 16.01 42.27 44.93
C ALA A 15 14.63 41.90 44.36
N ALA A 16 14.41 42.14 43.05
CA ALA A 16 13.25 41.68 42.35
C ALA A 16 13.38 40.20 42.04
N CYS A 17 12.70 39.32 42.79
CA CYS A 17 12.54 37.94 42.44
C CYS A 17 11.60 37.81 41.23
N LEU A 18 12.14 37.67 40.04
CA LEU A 18 11.41 37.22 38.85
C LEU A 18 11.12 35.73 39.00
N SER A 19 9.93 35.39 39.51
CA SER A 19 9.38 34.04 39.43
C SER A 19 9.08 33.69 37.98
N LEU A 20 9.95 32.92 37.35
CA LEU A 20 9.68 32.23 36.08
C LEU A 20 8.56 31.21 36.32
N ALA A 21 7.32 31.63 36.10
CA ALA A 21 6.20 30.71 36.01
C ALA A 21 6.42 29.86 34.73
N CYS A 22 6.93 28.62 34.88
CA CYS A 22 6.90 27.62 33.84
C CYS A 22 5.44 27.35 33.52
N TRP A 23 4.97 27.98 32.44
CA TRP A 23 3.69 27.61 31.85
C TRP A 23 3.83 26.21 31.29
N HIS A 24 3.47 25.20 32.09
CA HIS A 24 3.22 23.87 31.58
C HIS A 24 2.04 24.00 30.62
N ARG A 25 2.32 23.97 29.31
CA ARG A 25 1.25 23.72 28.34
C ARG A 25 0.69 22.37 28.67
N PRO A 26 -0.63 22.25 28.96
CA PRO A 26 -1.23 20.95 29.21
C PRO A 26 -0.95 20.07 27.98
N THR A 27 -0.36 18.90 28.21
CA THR A 27 -0.24 17.89 27.14
C THR A 27 -1.66 17.61 26.65
N PRO A 28 -1.90 17.74 25.33
CA PRO A 28 -3.23 17.48 24.79
C PRO A 28 -3.65 16.05 25.18
N THR A 29 -4.82 15.91 25.77
CA THR A 29 -5.37 14.59 26.09
C THR A 29 -5.43 13.76 24.82
N PRO A 30 -4.91 12.54 24.80
CA PRO A 30 -4.99 11.68 23.62
C PRO A 30 -6.47 11.47 23.25
N VAL A 31 -6.82 11.74 22.00
CA VAL A 31 -8.16 11.49 21.47
C VAL A 31 -8.32 9.99 21.33
N SER A 32 -9.41 9.44 21.87
CA SER A 32 -9.75 8.04 21.70
C SER A 32 -10.20 7.77 20.25
N PRO A 33 -9.79 6.66 19.64
CA PRO A 33 -10.30 6.27 18.33
C PRO A 33 -11.80 5.92 18.39
N VAL A 34 -12.51 6.19 17.31
CA VAL A 34 -13.91 5.78 17.07
C VAL A 34 -13.98 4.26 16.88
N ALA A 35 -12.96 3.69 16.24
CA ALA A 35 -12.84 2.25 16.05
C ALA A 35 -11.37 1.83 16.03
N VAL A 36 -11.10 0.63 16.54
CA VAL A 36 -9.78 -0.03 16.49
C VAL A 36 -9.96 -1.40 15.86
N VAL A 37 -9.37 -1.60 14.71
CA VAL A 37 -9.52 -2.83 13.93
C VAL A 37 -8.15 -3.51 13.77
N PRO A 38 -7.95 -4.75 14.22
CA PRO A 38 -6.76 -5.49 13.89
C PRO A 38 -6.71 -5.76 12.38
N PHE A 39 -5.54 -5.92 11.79
CA PHE A 39 -5.44 -6.32 10.40
C PHE A 39 -4.48 -7.46 10.19
N ASP A 40 -4.72 -8.22 9.13
CA ASP A 40 -3.79 -9.19 8.59
C ASP A 40 -3.05 -8.57 7.40
N ALA A 41 -1.71 -8.66 7.41
CA ALA A 41 -0.87 -8.23 6.30
C ALA A 41 -0.58 -9.44 5.42
N TYR A 42 -1.18 -9.50 4.25
CA TYR A 42 -1.03 -10.61 3.33
C TYR A 42 -0.64 -10.11 1.93
N GLY A 43 0.45 -10.63 1.38
CA GLY A 43 0.92 -10.27 0.05
C GLY A 43 1.27 -8.79 -0.13
N GLY A 44 1.51 -8.05 0.98
CA GLY A 44 1.76 -6.62 0.97
C GLY A 44 0.49 -5.76 1.02
N ALA A 45 -0.71 -6.34 1.13
CA ALA A 45 -1.97 -5.64 1.32
C ALA A 45 -2.48 -5.77 2.77
N ILE A 46 -3.39 -4.89 3.15
CA ILE A 46 -3.99 -4.81 4.49
C ILE A 46 -5.41 -5.37 4.42
N TYR A 47 -5.71 -6.38 5.23
CA TYR A 47 -7.04 -6.97 5.34
C TYR A 47 -7.60 -6.76 6.74
N VAL A 48 -8.76 -6.16 6.84
CA VAL A 48 -9.48 -5.94 8.09
C VAL A 48 -10.65 -6.90 8.22
N PRO A 49 -10.91 -7.49 9.40
CA PRO A 49 -12.10 -8.30 9.62
C PRO A 49 -13.34 -7.44 9.52
N ALA A 50 -14.36 -7.97 8.86
CA ALA A 50 -15.64 -7.32 8.64
C ALA A 50 -16.79 -8.30 8.87
N VAL A 51 -17.97 -7.75 9.19
CA VAL A 51 -19.23 -8.49 9.18
C VAL A 51 -20.21 -7.77 8.27
N ILE A 52 -20.70 -8.45 7.25
CA ILE A 52 -21.61 -7.91 6.24
C ILE A 52 -22.93 -8.67 6.33
N ASN A 53 -24.03 -8.00 6.70
CA ASN A 53 -25.35 -8.61 6.89
C ASN A 53 -25.34 -9.85 7.82
N GLY A 54 -24.37 -9.93 8.74
CA GLY A 54 -24.20 -11.09 9.63
C GLY A 54 -23.07 -12.04 9.21
N ASP A 55 -22.63 -12.03 7.97
CA ASP A 55 -21.56 -12.89 7.46
C ASP A 55 -20.18 -12.31 7.79
N SER A 56 -19.35 -13.10 8.46
CA SER A 56 -17.98 -12.74 8.82
C SER A 56 -17.03 -12.92 7.63
N THR A 57 -16.25 -11.90 7.33
CA THR A 57 -15.33 -11.90 6.21
C THR A 57 -14.13 -10.97 6.43
N TRP A 58 -13.33 -10.76 5.38
CA TRP A 58 -12.21 -9.83 5.36
C TRP A 58 -12.35 -8.88 4.17
N LEU A 59 -12.12 -7.58 4.42
CA LEU A 59 -12.07 -6.57 3.38
C LEU A 59 -10.66 -6.00 3.27
N MET A 60 -10.22 -5.74 2.06
CA MET A 60 -8.95 -5.04 1.82
C MET A 60 -9.13 -3.54 2.07
N LEU A 61 -8.20 -2.91 2.77
CA LEU A 61 -8.17 -1.46 2.97
C LEU A 61 -7.48 -0.79 1.79
N ASP A 62 -8.22 0.01 1.03
CA ASP A 62 -7.76 0.58 -0.23
C ASP A 62 -8.00 2.10 -0.29
N THR A 63 -6.95 2.88 -0.01
CA THR A 63 -7.02 4.35 -0.05
C THR A 63 -7.03 4.93 -1.47
N GLY A 64 -6.70 4.13 -2.48
CA GLY A 64 -6.71 4.51 -3.89
C GLY A 64 -8.05 4.26 -4.58
N LEU A 65 -8.94 3.49 -3.96
CA LEU A 65 -10.27 3.17 -4.48
C LEU A 65 -11.28 4.24 -4.07
N SER A 66 -12.02 4.80 -5.02
CA SER A 66 -13.00 5.84 -4.73
C SER A 66 -14.25 5.36 -3.98
N ARG A 67 -14.69 4.11 -4.22
CA ARG A 67 -15.92 3.54 -3.63
C ARG A 67 -15.67 2.17 -3.01
N THR A 68 -16.12 1.99 -1.80
CA THR A 68 -16.22 0.68 -1.13
C THR A 68 -17.03 -0.28 -1.98
N GLY A 69 -16.52 -1.48 -2.13
CA GLY A 69 -17.14 -2.47 -2.98
C GLY A 69 -16.97 -3.89 -2.51
N LEU A 70 -17.82 -4.75 -3.05
CA LEU A 70 -17.83 -6.19 -2.80
C LEU A 70 -17.60 -6.97 -4.10
N ASP A 71 -17.14 -8.19 -3.96
CA ASP A 71 -17.10 -9.13 -5.06
C ASP A 71 -18.52 -9.48 -5.51
N LEU A 72 -18.74 -9.41 -6.82
CA LEU A 72 -20.07 -9.62 -7.41
C LEU A 72 -20.61 -11.03 -7.15
N ASP A 73 -19.75 -12.04 -7.28
CA ASP A 73 -20.17 -13.43 -7.14
C ASP A 73 -20.36 -13.78 -5.64
N TRP A 74 -19.48 -13.29 -4.78
CA TRP A 74 -19.67 -13.43 -3.33
C TRP A 74 -20.96 -12.75 -2.87
N ALA A 75 -21.23 -11.53 -3.33
CA ALA A 75 -22.44 -10.79 -2.97
C ALA A 75 -23.71 -11.56 -3.35
N ARG A 76 -23.76 -12.13 -4.57
CA ARG A 76 -24.87 -13.00 -5.01
C ARG A 76 -25.04 -14.24 -4.14
N ASN A 77 -23.93 -14.88 -3.79
CA ASN A 77 -23.94 -16.10 -2.98
C ASN A 77 -24.48 -15.89 -1.56
N VAL A 78 -24.30 -14.68 -0.99
CA VAL A 78 -24.87 -14.32 0.33
C VAL A 78 -26.21 -13.57 0.22
N GLY A 79 -26.86 -13.57 -0.95
CA GLY A 79 -28.20 -13.02 -1.15
C GLY A 79 -28.25 -11.50 -1.29
N ILE A 80 -27.15 -10.81 -1.52
CA ILE A 80 -27.14 -9.38 -1.85
C ILE A 80 -27.56 -9.20 -3.30
N ILE A 81 -28.67 -8.49 -3.51
CA ILE A 81 -29.27 -8.33 -4.85
C ILE A 81 -28.59 -7.16 -5.57
N PRO A 82 -27.97 -7.41 -6.73
CA PRO A 82 -27.42 -6.34 -7.55
C PRO A 82 -28.50 -5.38 -8.05
N GLY A 83 -28.25 -4.09 -7.91
CA GLY A 83 -29.07 -3.03 -8.48
C GLY A 83 -28.57 -2.62 -9.87
N PRO A 84 -29.07 -1.49 -10.39
CA PRO A 84 -28.64 -0.98 -11.68
C PRO A 84 -27.15 -0.59 -11.70
N GLU A 85 -26.57 -0.58 -12.90
CA GLU A 85 -25.20 -0.10 -13.09
C GLU A 85 -25.03 1.34 -12.61
N PRO A 86 -23.91 1.66 -11.96
CA PRO A 86 -23.63 3.04 -11.61
C PRO A 86 -23.33 3.82 -12.90
N GLY A 87 -24.02 4.93 -13.11
CA GLY A 87 -23.81 5.82 -14.27
C GLY A 87 -22.47 6.57 -14.27
N GLU A 88 -21.48 6.13 -13.53
CA GLU A 88 -20.18 6.80 -13.39
C GLU A 88 -19.15 6.21 -14.35
N GLN A 89 -18.63 7.06 -15.22
CA GLN A 89 -17.69 6.74 -16.30
C GLN A 89 -16.29 6.25 -15.86
N HIS A 90 -15.99 6.15 -14.57
CA HIS A 90 -14.64 5.93 -14.07
C HIS A 90 -14.45 4.71 -13.16
N ALA A 91 -15.50 3.97 -12.83
CA ALA A 91 -15.38 2.78 -12.01
C ALA A 91 -15.66 1.52 -12.85
N PRO A 92 -14.81 0.49 -12.81
CA PRO A 92 -15.05 -0.79 -13.46
C PRO A 92 -16.07 -1.64 -12.71
N ALA A 93 -17.00 -1.01 -11.97
CA ALA A 93 -18.06 -1.70 -11.26
C ALA A 93 -19.07 -2.30 -12.24
N ALA A 94 -19.40 -3.57 -12.07
CA ALA A 94 -20.43 -4.24 -12.85
C ALA A 94 -21.85 -3.77 -12.47
N SER A 95 -22.07 -3.39 -11.21
CA SER A 95 -23.32 -2.85 -10.67
C SER A 95 -23.13 -2.24 -9.28
N THR A 96 -24.22 -1.84 -8.62
CA THR A 96 -24.21 -1.43 -7.21
C THR A 96 -25.21 -2.26 -6.42
N ALA A 97 -25.06 -2.27 -5.09
CA ALA A 97 -26.05 -2.85 -4.19
C ALA A 97 -26.18 -1.98 -2.91
N VAL A 98 -27.24 -2.18 -2.17
CA VAL A 98 -27.38 -1.66 -0.81
C VAL A 98 -27.24 -2.83 0.15
N VAL A 99 -26.34 -2.73 1.11
CA VAL A 99 -26.15 -3.69 2.20
C VAL A 99 -26.76 -3.12 3.49
N ASP A 100 -27.45 -3.94 4.24
CA ASP A 100 -28.09 -3.47 5.48
C ASP A 100 -27.07 -3.03 6.49
N THR A 101 -25.97 -3.82 6.66
CA THR A 101 -24.91 -3.49 7.60
C THR A 101 -23.54 -3.90 7.11
N ILE A 102 -22.53 -3.04 7.33
CA ILE A 102 -21.11 -3.39 7.28
C ILE A 102 -20.50 -2.98 8.61
N ARG A 103 -19.92 -3.93 9.34
CA ARG A 103 -19.26 -3.66 10.62
C ARG A 103 -17.76 -3.89 10.50
N LEU A 104 -16.98 -2.89 10.96
CA LEU A 104 -15.51 -2.88 11.01
C LEU A 104 -15.10 -2.53 12.44
N GLY A 105 -14.84 -3.52 13.30
CA GLY A 105 -14.68 -3.28 14.73
C GLY A 105 -15.93 -2.62 15.34
N GLU A 106 -15.76 -1.46 15.95
CA GLU A 106 -16.82 -0.65 16.54
C GLU A 106 -17.60 0.19 15.51
N LEU A 107 -17.05 0.38 14.30
CA LEU A 107 -17.74 1.10 13.23
C LEU A 107 -18.83 0.24 12.61
N THR A 108 -20.05 0.78 12.50
CA THR A 108 -21.15 0.15 11.75
C THR A 108 -21.70 1.13 10.72
N LEU A 109 -21.67 0.71 9.44
CA LEU A 109 -22.33 1.39 8.34
C LEU A 109 -23.71 0.73 8.14
N VAL A 110 -24.76 1.52 8.01
CA VAL A 110 -26.16 1.04 7.89
C VAL A 110 -26.74 1.48 6.55
N HIS A 111 -27.46 0.58 5.85
CA HIS A 111 -28.05 0.83 4.52
C HIS A 111 -27.03 1.43 3.55
N TYR A 112 -25.82 0.83 3.53
CA TYR A 112 -24.69 1.38 2.81
C TYR A 112 -24.70 0.93 1.35
N ARG A 113 -24.54 1.89 0.43
CA ARG A 113 -24.45 1.61 -1.01
C ARG A 113 -23.02 1.24 -1.36
N VAL A 114 -22.82 0.03 -1.85
CA VAL A 114 -21.53 -0.50 -2.33
C VAL A 114 -21.51 -0.67 -3.83
N ALA A 115 -20.32 -0.61 -4.42
CA ALA A 115 -20.07 -1.05 -5.76
C ALA A 115 -19.89 -2.58 -5.79
N LEU A 116 -20.20 -3.23 -6.91
CA LEU A 116 -19.95 -4.65 -7.11
C LEU A 116 -18.91 -4.81 -8.22
N TYR A 117 -17.80 -5.46 -7.90
CA TYR A 117 -16.64 -5.65 -8.78
C TYR A 117 -16.41 -7.13 -9.08
N PRO A 118 -15.92 -7.50 -10.27
CA PRO A 118 -15.44 -8.84 -10.55
C PRO A 118 -14.03 -9.03 -9.94
N LEU A 119 -13.94 -9.46 -8.68
CA LEU A 119 -12.66 -9.52 -7.95
C LEU A 119 -11.91 -10.85 -8.09
N THR A 120 -12.37 -11.78 -8.92
CA THR A 120 -11.72 -13.09 -9.15
C THR A 120 -10.26 -12.93 -9.56
N GLY A 121 -9.94 -12.03 -10.50
CA GLY A 121 -8.56 -11.79 -10.93
C GLY A 121 -7.64 -11.31 -9.81
N LEU A 122 -8.15 -10.43 -8.93
CA LEU A 122 -7.41 -9.99 -7.73
C LEU A 122 -7.24 -11.12 -6.72
N SER A 123 -8.26 -11.98 -6.56
CA SER A 123 -8.20 -13.16 -5.70
C SER A 123 -7.09 -14.10 -6.15
N GLU A 124 -7.05 -14.39 -7.44
CA GLU A 124 -6.04 -15.26 -8.06
C GLU A 124 -4.64 -14.65 -7.99
N ALA A 125 -4.51 -13.37 -8.30
CA ALA A 125 -3.24 -12.66 -8.24
C ALA A 125 -2.69 -12.53 -6.83
N SER A 126 -3.54 -12.35 -5.81
CA SER A 126 -3.11 -12.26 -4.41
C SER A 126 -2.94 -13.63 -3.75
N GLY A 127 -3.69 -14.66 -4.18
CA GLY A 127 -3.77 -15.96 -3.52
C GLY A 127 -4.65 -15.93 -2.27
N ARG A 128 -5.55 -14.95 -2.17
CA ARG A 128 -6.53 -14.80 -1.09
C ARG A 128 -7.85 -14.34 -1.67
N LEU A 129 -8.95 -14.97 -1.24
CA LEU A 129 -10.29 -14.57 -1.69
C LEU A 129 -10.55 -13.09 -1.36
N GLN A 130 -10.79 -12.30 -2.40
CA GLN A 130 -11.14 -10.90 -2.29
C GLN A 130 -12.65 -10.76 -2.22
N VAL A 131 -13.19 -10.66 -1.00
CA VAL A 131 -14.63 -10.45 -0.78
C VAL A 131 -15.02 -9.00 -1.01
N GLY A 132 -14.11 -8.07 -0.80
CA GLY A 132 -14.36 -6.67 -1.05
C GLY A 132 -13.24 -5.76 -0.58
N LEU A 133 -13.45 -4.47 -0.78
CA LEU A 133 -12.51 -3.40 -0.50
C LEU A 133 -13.21 -2.26 0.23
N VAL A 134 -12.55 -1.68 1.24
CA VAL A 134 -13.00 -0.45 1.92
C VAL A 134 -12.31 0.73 1.25
N GLY A 135 -13.07 1.58 0.59
CA GLY A 135 -12.60 2.68 -0.23
C GLY A 135 -12.65 4.06 0.44
N HIS A 136 -12.29 5.07 -0.34
CA HIS A 136 -12.26 6.47 0.07
C HIS A 136 -13.59 6.99 0.61
N ASP A 137 -14.72 6.56 0.03
CA ASP A 137 -16.07 6.95 0.45
C ASP A 137 -16.34 6.67 1.94
N VAL A 138 -15.71 5.67 2.53
CA VAL A 138 -15.74 5.39 3.98
C VAL A 138 -14.59 6.12 4.68
N LEU A 139 -13.36 5.97 4.17
CA LEU A 139 -12.15 6.40 4.84
C LEU A 139 -12.06 7.93 5.01
N GLN A 140 -12.59 8.72 4.07
CA GLN A 140 -12.54 10.18 4.10
C GLN A 140 -13.22 10.82 5.32
N HIS A 141 -14.09 10.07 5.99
CA HIS A 141 -14.79 10.54 7.19
C HIS A 141 -13.94 10.44 8.46
N TYR A 142 -12.71 9.94 8.36
CA TYR A 142 -11.82 9.68 9.52
C TYR A 142 -10.41 10.20 9.28
N ALA A 143 -9.69 10.45 10.38
CA ALA A 143 -8.24 10.36 10.33
C ALA A 143 -7.88 8.88 10.54
N VAL A 144 -7.31 8.27 9.50
CA VAL A 144 -7.02 6.83 9.44
C VAL A 144 -5.57 6.61 9.82
N GLU A 145 -5.33 5.98 10.96
CA GLU A 145 -3.99 5.58 11.40
C GLU A 145 -3.78 4.09 11.13
N ILE A 146 -2.75 3.74 10.39
CA ILE A 146 -2.34 2.39 10.06
C ILE A 146 -0.99 2.13 10.73
N ASP A 147 -1.00 1.33 11.81
CA ASP A 147 0.21 0.92 12.50
C ASP A 147 0.63 -0.48 12.03
N TYR A 148 1.56 -0.54 11.08
CA TYR A 148 2.04 -1.80 10.50
C TYR A 148 2.74 -2.70 11.51
N ARG A 149 3.34 -2.12 12.55
CA ARG A 149 4.08 -2.86 13.58
C ARG A 149 3.13 -3.53 14.56
N GLN A 150 2.09 -2.80 14.97
CA GLN A 150 1.06 -3.35 15.85
C GLN A 150 -0.03 -4.09 15.09
N ARG A 151 -0.04 -4.00 13.75
CA ARG A 151 -1.09 -4.55 12.86
C ARG A 151 -2.48 -4.08 13.27
N ARG A 152 -2.64 -2.77 13.41
CA ARG A 152 -3.91 -2.13 13.79
C ARG A 152 -4.20 -0.94 12.92
N VAL A 153 -5.45 -0.84 12.52
CA VAL A 153 -6.06 0.38 11.95
C VAL A 153 -6.84 1.06 13.06
N ARG A 154 -6.62 2.34 13.23
CA ARG A 154 -7.40 3.19 14.16
C ARG A 154 -8.09 4.28 13.37
N LEU A 155 -9.37 4.43 13.57
CA LEU A 155 -10.20 5.47 12.96
C LEU A 155 -10.50 6.53 14.01
N PHE A 156 -10.19 7.78 13.73
CA PHE A 156 -10.44 8.88 14.65
C PHE A 156 -11.43 9.87 14.06
N ASP A 157 -12.20 10.54 14.92
CA ASP A 157 -12.93 11.73 14.52
C ASP A 157 -11.93 12.75 13.97
N PRO A 158 -12.01 13.14 12.69
CA PRO A 158 -11.04 14.02 12.07
C PRO A 158 -11.05 15.43 12.64
N LEU A 159 -12.18 15.90 13.20
CA LEU A 159 -12.28 17.20 13.82
C LEU A 159 -11.61 17.25 15.21
N ALA A 160 -11.62 16.14 15.91
CA ALA A 160 -10.96 15.99 17.20
C ALA A 160 -9.49 15.57 17.07
N TYR A 161 -9.12 14.89 15.99
CA TYR A 161 -7.77 14.34 15.81
C TYR A 161 -6.68 15.42 15.86
N ARG A 162 -5.67 15.19 16.69
CA ARG A 162 -4.49 16.06 16.79
C ARG A 162 -3.24 15.19 16.81
N TYR A 163 -2.45 15.31 15.76
CA TYR A 163 -1.18 14.61 15.70
C TYR A 163 -0.14 15.30 16.58
N ALA A 164 0.46 14.57 17.50
CA ALA A 164 1.47 15.05 18.44
C ALA A 164 2.83 14.35 18.28
N GLY A 165 3.03 13.53 17.24
CA GLY A 165 4.29 12.82 16.99
C GLY A 165 5.28 13.64 16.19
N THR A 166 6.38 12.96 15.77
CA THR A 166 7.52 13.57 15.04
C THR A 166 7.58 13.07 13.58
N GLY A 167 6.52 12.46 13.07
CA GLY A 167 6.46 11.92 11.71
C GLY A 167 6.54 13.00 10.64
N ALA A 168 7.03 12.61 9.49
CA ALA A 168 7.09 13.50 8.32
C ALA A 168 5.67 13.74 7.77
N THR A 169 5.28 15.00 7.71
CA THR A 169 3.99 15.42 7.15
C THR A 169 4.11 15.73 5.66
N VAL A 170 3.23 15.15 4.86
CA VAL A 170 3.15 15.33 3.41
C VAL A 170 1.75 15.85 3.07
N PRO A 171 1.61 17.08 2.61
CA PRO A 171 0.30 17.63 2.25
C PRO A 171 -0.25 16.94 0.99
N PHE A 172 -1.58 16.82 0.91
CA PHE A 172 -2.26 16.41 -0.31
C PHE A 172 -2.20 17.52 -1.36
N SER A 173 -2.33 17.15 -2.62
CA SER A 173 -2.55 18.09 -3.69
C SER A 173 -3.90 18.80 -3.48
N PRO A 174 -3.98 20.14 -3.58
CA PRO A 174 -5.19 20.89 -3.20
C PRO A 174 -6.38 20.62 -4.12
N ASP A 175 -6.13 20.15 -5.32
CA ASP A 175 -7.06 19.91 -6.41
C ASP A 175 -7.54 18.46 -6.51
N ALA A 176 -7.22 17.60 -5.53
CA ALA A 176 -7.57 16.19 -5.57
C ALA A 176 -8.43 15.78 -4.36
N ASP A 177 -9.46 14.99 -4.58
CA ASP A 177 -10.28 14.41 -3.51
C ASP A 177 -9.58 13.20 -2.87
N LEU A 178 -8.93 12.37 -3.69
CA LEU A 178 -8.12 11.24 -3.24
C LEU A 178 -6.78 11.71 -2.66
N PRO A 179 -6.09 10.90 -1.84
CA PRO A 179 -4.85 11.27 -1.18
C PRO A 179 -3.67 11.35 -2.16
N LEU A 180 -3.67 12.37 -3.00
CA LEU A 180 -2.65 12.64 -4.01
C LEU A 180 -1.48 13.40 -3.37
N LEU A 181 -0.34 12.75 -3.25
CA LEU A 181 0.85 13.25 -2.57
C LEU A 181 1.86 13.84 -3.56
N ARG A 182 2.54 14.91 -3.14
CA ARG A 182 3.67 15.46 -3.90
C ARG A 182 4.95 14.74 -3.49
N ALA A 183 5.61 14.13 -4.46
CA ALA A 183 6.85 13.39 -4.31
C ALA A 183 7.96 13.92 -5.21
N GLN A 184 9.19 13.47 -4.96
CA GLN A 184 10.33 13.67 -5.85
C GLN A 184 10.92 12.30 -6.17
N LEU A 185 11.11 12.05 -7.46
CA LEU A 185 11.76 10.86 -7.99
C LEU A 185 13.18 11.20 -8.42
N GLU A 186 14.16 10.48 -7.90
CA GLU A 186 15.56 10.64 -8.28
C GLU A 186 15.96 9.52 -9.25
N VAL A 187 16.49 9.92 -10.38
CA VAL A 187 17.06 9.05 -11.41
C VAL A 187 18.53 9.38 -11.54
N ARG A 188 19.38 8.36 -11.58
CA ARG A 188 20.84 8.55 -11.64
C ARG A 188 21.23 9.47 -12.82
N GLY A 189 22.04 10.48 -12.54
CA GLY A 189 22.52 11.42 -13.56
C GLY A 189 21.49 12.42 -14.07
N ARG A 190 20.32 12.53 -13.43
CA ARG A 190 19.26 13.48 -13.83
C ARG A 190 18.86 14.39 -12.67
N ARG A 191 18.23 15.51 -12.99
CA ARG A 191 17.58 16.37 -11.98
C ARG A 191 16.38 15.62 -11.37
N PRO A 192 16.08 15.82 -10.06
CA PRO A 192 14.91 15.24 -9.45
C PRO A 192 13.61 15.64 -10.19
N ILE A 193 12.75 14.66 -10.41
CA ILE A 193 11.47 14.79 -11.10
C ILE A 193 10.38 14.94 -10.03
N ARG A 194 9.54 15.96 -10.14
CA ARG A 194 8.36 16.12 -9.29
C ARG A 194 7.25 15.21 -9.81
N ALA A 195 6.57 14.54 -8.89
CA ALA A 195 5.46 13.64 -9.23
C ALA A 195 4.30 13.83 -8.24
N ARG A 196 3.07 13.67 -8.75
CA ARG A 196 1.83 13.62 -7.98
C ARG A 196 1.39 12.16 -7.93
N LEU A 197 1.59 11.51 -6.79
CA LEU A 197 1.37 10.10 -6.61
C LEU A 197 0.16 9.85 -5.71
N LEU A 198 -0.78 9.06 -6.19
CA LEU A 198 -1.90 8.57 -5.39
C LEU A 198 -1.37 7.61 -4.33
N LEU A 199 -1.63 7.90 -3.05
CA LEU A 199 -1.38 6.97 -1.96
C LEU A 199 -2.40 5.85 -2.03
N ASP A 200 -1.93 4.64 -2.26
CA ASP A 200 -2.78 3.48 -2.53
C ASP A 200 -2.33 2.28 -1.68
N THR A 201 -3.07 2.02 -0.60
CA THR A 201 -2.81 0.87 0.28
C THR A 201 -3.29 -0.46 -0.32
N GLY A 202 -4.10 -0.42 -1.37
CA GLY A 202 -4.51 -1.59 -2.16
C GLY A 202 -3.44 -2.04 -3.16
N ALA A 203 -2.56 -1.12 -3.61
CA ALA A 203 -1.46 -1.45 -4.49
C ALA A 203 -0.32 -2.11 -3.73
N SER A 204 -0.01 -3.36 -4.05
CA SER A 204 1.04 -4.16 -3.43
C SER A 204 2.03 -4.71 -4.46
N GLY A 205 3.21 -5.11 -4.01
CA GLY A 205 4.26 -5.71 -4.84
C GLY A 205 5.31 -4.70 -5.31
N LEU A 206 4.97 -3.73 -6.13
CA LEU A 206 5.87 -2.64 -6.51
C LEU A 206 5.72 -1.44 -5.57
N CYS A 207 6.80 -0.68 -5.39
CA CYS A 207 6.76 0.55 -4.61
C CYS A 207 6.04 1.68 -5.33
N LEU A 208 6.21 1.74 -6.63
CA LEU A 208 5.61 2.75 -7.50
C LEU A 208 5.04 2.10 -8.77
N ILE A 209 3.94 2.66 -9.26
CA ILE A 209 3.46 2.42 -10.62
C ILE A 209 3.23 3.80 -11.23
N LEU A 210 3.96 4.14 -12.29
CA LEU A 210 3.87 5.43 -12.97
C LEU A 210 3.03 5.30 -14.23
N THR A 211 2.23 6.34 -14.51
CA THR A 211 1.38 6.35 -15.72
C THR A 211 2.23 6.42 -16.98
N THR A 212 1.69 5.91 -18.09
CA THR A 212 2.38 5.91 -19.40
C THR A 212 2.76 7.33 -19.83
N PRO A 213 1.85 8.34 -19.80
CA PRO A 213 2.20 9.70 -20.19
C PRO A 213 3.33 10.30 -19.35
N PHE A 214 3.32 10.07 -18.03
CA PHE A 214 4.36 10.57 -17.15
C PHE A 214 5.72 9.89 -17.40
N ALA A 215 5.73 8.57 -17.55
CA ALA A 215 6.95 7.81 -17.83
C ALA A 215 7.61 8.24 -19.16
N GLU A 216 6.81 8.48 -20.19
CA GLU A 216 7.28 8.94 -21.50
C GLU A 216 7.78 10.37 -21.46
N GLN A 217 7.01 11.31 -20.88
CA GLN A 217 7.39 12.71 -20.74
C GLN A 217 8.77 12.88 -20.11
N HIS A 218 9.07 12.02 -19.14
CA HIS A 218 10.34 12.05 -18.43
C HIS A 218 11.40 11.05 -18.98
N GLY A 219 11.10 10.32 -20.07
CA GLY A 219 12.01 9.36 -20.68
C GLY A 219 12.49 8.29 -19.72
N LEU A 220 11.61 7.79 -18.84
CA LEU A 220 11.95 6.82 -17.80
C LEU A 220 12.21 5.43 -18.37
N GLY A 221 11.66 5.09 -19.51
CA GLY A 221 11.93 3.83 -20.23
C GLY A 221 13.42 3.64 -20.63
N ARG A 222 14.27 4.68 -20.48
CA ARG A 222 15.73 4.58 -20.69
C ARG A 222 16.51 4.21 -19.41
N VAL A 223 15.82 4.02 -18.28
CA VAL A 223 16.45 3.55 -17.04
C VAL A 223 16.81 2.08 -17.20
N ALA A 224 18.03 1.73 -16.86
CA ALA A 224 18.54 0.35 -16.96
C ALA A 224 19.12 -0.08 -15.60
N PRO A 225 19.00 -1.38 -15.25
CA PRO A 225 18.33 -2.45 -16.01
C PRO A 225 16.80 -2.28 -16.01
N ALA A 226 16.14 -2.87 -17.01
CA ALA A 226 14.70 -2.81 -17.22
C ALA A 226 14.14 -4.21 -17.57
N ILE A 227 12.93 -4.51 -17.12
CA ILE A 227 12.26 -5.79 -17.33
C ILE A 227 10.85 -5.52 -17.85
N GLU A 228 10.49 -6.07 -18.99
CA GLU A 228 9.10 -6.08 -19.47
C GLU A 228 8.34 -7.22 -18.81
N ALA A 229 7.27 -6.87 -18.08
CA ALA A 229 6.48 -7.82 -17.33
C ALA A 229 5.13 -7.19 -16.92
N PRO A 230 4.17 -7.99 -16.43
CA PRO A 230 3.03 -7.44 -15.71
C PRO A 230 3.49 -6.67 -14.46
N ILE A 231 3.07 -5.41 -14.35
CA ILE A 231 3.46 -4.48 -13.27
C ILE A 231 2.47 -4.46 -12.12
N GLY A 232 1.35 -5.18 -12.24
CA GLY A 232 0.31 -5.31 -11.22
C GLY A 232 -0.94 -5.94 -11.78
N THR A 233 -1.93 -6.18 -10.91
CA THR A 233 -3.29 -6.60 -11.27
C THR A 233 -4.26 -5.58 -10.70
N GLY A 234 -5.06 -4.96 -11.55
CA GLY A 234 -6.12 -4.04 -11.17
C GLY A 234 -7.49 -4.70 -11.19
N LEU A 235 -8.55 -3.90 -10.97
CA LEU A 235 -9.93 -4.35 -11.00
C LEU A 235 -10.38 -4.91 -12.37
N VAL A 236 -9.74 -4.50 -13.45
CA VAL A 236 -10.05 -4.90 -14.83
C VAL A 236 -9.03 -5.86 -15.44
N GLY A 237 -8.12 -6.39 -14.67
CA GLY A 237 -7.09 -7.32 -15.13
C GLY A 237 -5.66 -6.81 -14.93
N ASP A 238 -4.73 -7.48 -15.61
CA ASP A 238 -3.32 -7.19 -15.48
C ASP A 238 -2.93 -5.86 -16.13
N LEU A 239 -2.03 -5.15 -15.46
CA LEU A 239 -1.37 -3.95 -15.94
C LEU A 239 -0.01 -4.34 -16.51
N HIS A 240 0.26 -3.94 -17.75
CA HIS A 240 1.50 -4.26 -18.44
C HIS A 240 2.41 -3.04 -18.58
N GLY A 241 3.72 -3.29 -18.52
CA GLY A 241 4.71 -2.22 -18.64
C GLY A 241 6.13 -2.71 -18.40
N THR A 242 6.98 -1.77 -18.04
CA THR A 242 8.40 -2.02 -17.79
C THR A 242 8.73 -1.78 -16.32
N ILE A 243 9.41 -2.72 -15.69
CA ILE A 243 9.86 -2.58 -14.29
C ILE A 243 11.30 -2.11 -14.29
N VAL A 244 11.57 -1.05 -13.52
CA VAL A 244 12.91 -0.48 -13.32
C VAL A 244 13.16 -0.22 -11.83
N ARG A 245 14.41 0.11 -11.47
CA ARG A 245 14.73 0.73 -10.17
C ARG A 245 15.10 2.19 -10.37
N LEU A 246 14.39 3.07 -9.69
CA LEU A 246 14.82 4.45 -9.55
C LEU A 246 15.90 4.55 -8.46
N GLN A 247 16.63 5.64 -8.41
CA GLN A 247 17.66 5.85 -7.39
C GLN A 247 17.04 6.08 -6.01
N GLN A 248 16.04 6.97 -5.93
CA GLN A 248 15.37 7.30 -4.67
C GLN A 248 13.98 7.88 -4.94
N LEU A 249 13.04 7.56 -4.05
CA LEU A 249 11.80 8.28 -3.85
C LEU A 249 11.94 9.17 -2.60
N ARG A 250 11.55 10.43 -2.69
CA ARG A 250 11.40 11.33 -1.54
C ARG A 250 9.94 11.73 -1.38
N LEU A 251 9.43 11.55 -0.16
CA LEU A 251 8.08 11.88 0.22
C LEU A 251 8.12 12.69 1.53
N GLY A 252 8.16 14.03 1.42
CA GLY A 252 8.47 14.87 2.57
C GLY A 252 9.82 14.53 3.17
N GLY A 253 9.85 14.18 4.46
CA GLY A 253 11.06 13.73 5.17
C GLY A 253 11.41 12.25 4.95
N VAL A 254 10.51 11.47 4.31
CA VAL A 254 10.73 10.03 4.07
C VAL A 254 11.54 9.82 2.80
N LYS A 255 12.51 8.90 2.87
CA LYS A 255 13.37 8.52 1.74
C LYS A 255 13.32 7.01 1.57
N VAL A 256 12.94 6.57 0.36
CA VAL A 256 12.96 5.17 -0.05
C VAL A 256 14.06 4.99 -1.08
N ARG A 257 15.05 4.15 -0.77
CA ARG A 257 16.18 3.88 -1.66
C ARG A 257 15.81 2.78 -2.66
N SER A 258 16.25 2.95 -3.88
CA SER A 258 16.12 1.96 -4.94
C SER A 258 14.69 1.40 -5.10
N PRO A 259 13.63 2.26 -5.13
CA PRO A 259 12.27 1.76 -5.23
C PRO A 259 12.06 1.02 -6.55
N THR A 260 11.47 -0.20 -6.46
CA THR A 260 10.97 -0.90 -7.65
C THR A 260 9.78 -0.12 -8.22
N THR A 261 9.85 0.16 -9.51
CA THR A 261 8.93 1.07 -10.19
C THR A 261 8.43 0.45 -11.48
N GLY A 262 7.12 0.24 -11.58
CA GLY A 262 6.45 -0.10 -12.82
C GLY A 262 6.24 1.18 -13.64
N LEU A 263 6.64 1.15 -14.89
CA LEU A 263 6.35 2.18 -15.89
C LEU A 263 5.21 1.68 -16.76
N GLY A 264 4.10 2.42 -16.82
CA GLY A 264 2.97 2.05 -17.66
C GLY A 264 3.36 1.91 -19.14
N GLY A 265 2.78 0.91 -19.80
CA GLY A 265 2.93 0.64 -21.23
C GLY A 265 1.60 0.67 -21.99
N GLU A 266 0.51 1.08 -21.34
CA GLU A 266 -0.82 1.09 -21.91
C GLU A 266 -1.40 2.50 -21.99
N TYR A 267 -2.15 2.78 -23.08
CA TYR A 267 -2.79 4.08 -23.33
C TYR A 267 -4.30 4.02 -23.10
N LYS A 268 -4.74 3.20 -22.16
CA LYS A 268 -6.13 3.08 -21.72
C LYS A 268 -6.20 2.83 -20.22
N GLY A 269 -7.40 3.03 -19.67
CA GLY A 269 -7.65 2.78 -18.26
C GLY A 269 -6.79 3.61 -17.33
N PHE A 270 -6.42 3.05 -16.19
CA PHE A 270 -5.66 3.72 -15.14
C PHE A 270 -4.29 4.23 -15.63
N LEU A 271 -3.57 3.43 -16.40
CA LEU A 271 -2.20 3.78 -16.86
C LEU A 271 -2.17 4.93 -17.87
N ALA A 272 -3.30 5.26 -18.51
CA ALA A 272 -3.40 6.38 -19.46
C ALA A 272 -3.73 7.74 -18.79
N ARG A 273 -3.94 7.76 -17.47
CA ARG A 273 -4.32 8.98 -16.74
C ARG A 273 -3.25 10.06 -16.83
N THR A 274 -3.69 11.31 -16.90
CA THR A 274 -2.85 12.53 -16.94
C THR A 274 -3.09 13.46 -15.76
N ASP A 275 -4.16 13.24 -15.00
CA ASP A 275 -4.50 13.99 -13.78
C ASP A 275 -3.69 13.54 -12.57
N ILE A 276 -3.06 12.36 -12.63
CA ILE A 276 -2.07 11.84 -11.69
C ILE A 276 -0.82 11.40 -12.46
N ASP A 277 0.30 11.29 -11.77
CA ASP A 277 1.56 10.84 -12.38
C ASP A 277 1.86 9.37 -12.05
N GLY A 278 1.11 8.80 -11.10
CA GLY A 278 1.21 7.39 -10.72
C GLY A 278 0.66 7.09 -9.34
N VAL A 279 1.01 5.92 -8.83
CA VAL A 279 0.64 5.39 -7.52
C VAL A 279 1.88 5.18 -6.67
N ILE A 280 1.77 5.46 -5.37
CA ILE A 280 2.70 4.99 -4.36
C ILE A 280 2.04 3.85 -3.59
N GLY A 281 2.61 2.66 -3.74
CA GLY A 281 2.04 1.43 -3.19
C GLY A 281 2.32 1.23 -1.71
N ASN A 282 1.56 0.31 -1.13
CA ASN A 282 1.59 -0.02 0.29
C ASN A 282 2.97 -0.46 0.80
N SER A 283 3.76 -1.11 -0.05
CA SER A 283 5.12 -1.57 0.29
C SER A 283 6.06 -0.45 0.78
N VAL A 284 5.79 0.81 0.40
CA VAL A 284 6.57 1.97 0.88
C VAL A 284 6.35 2.24 2.36
N PHE A 285 5.20 1.86 2.89
CA PHE A 285 4.78 2.17 4.26
C PHE A 285 4.89 1.00 5.23
N GLU A 286 5.17 -0.22 4.74
CA GLU A 286 5.37 -1.38 5.61
C GLU A 286 6.40 -1.10 6.70
N GLY A 287 6.10 -1.55 7.94
CA GLY A 287 6.94 -1.31 9.10
C GLY A 287 6.87 0.09 9.72
N SER A 288 6.19 1.05 9.06
CA SER A 288 5.95 2.41 9.56
C SER A 288 4.63 2.53 10.34
N ARG A 289 4.31 3.74 10.79
CA ARG A 289 2.97 4.18 11.12
C ARG A 289 2.56 5.26 10.12
N LEU A 290 1.52 4.97 9.35
CA LEU A 290 0.96 5.86 8.33
C LEU A 290 -0.34 6.45 8.87
N ILE A 291 -0.48 7.76 8.84
CA ILE A 291 -1.73 8.45 9.12
C ILE A 291 -2.20 9.14 7.84
N VAL A 292 -3.43 8.85 7.42
CA VAL A 292 -4.11 9.51 6.30
C VAL A 292 -5.21 10.39 6.90
N ASP A 293 -4.92 11.68 7.02
CA ASP A 293 -5.81 12.70 7.58
C ASP A 293 -6.49 13.44 6.43
N TYR A 294 -7.65 12.95 6.01
CA TYR A 294 -8.38 13.47 4.85
C TYR A 294 -8.89 14.90 5.06
N VAL A 295 -9.42 15.20 6.24
CA VAL A 295 -9.91 16.55 6.58
C VAL A 295 -8.74 17.52 6.75
N GLY A 296 -7.66 17.10 7.40
CA GLY A 296 -6.41 17.86 7.50
C GLY A 296 -5.60 17.87 6.19
N ARG A 297 -6.05 17.16 5.13
CA ARG A 297 -5.45 17.06 3.79
C ARG A 297 -3.96 16.77 3.82
N ARG A 298 -3.59 15.73 4.54
CA ARG A 298 -2.18 15.33 4.72
C ARG A 298 -2.04 13.84 5.00
N ALA A 299 -0.91 13.29 4.58
CA ALA A 299 -0.40 12.03 5.11
C ALA A 299 0.72 12.32 6.11
N ILE A 300 0.83 11.51 7.15
CA ILE A 300 1.93 11.60 8.11
C ILE A 300 2.57 10.21 8.18
N VAL A 301 3.88 10.15 8.02
CA VAL A 301 4.63 8.90 8.05
C VAL A 301 5.63 8.94 9.19
N GLU A 302 5.48 8.03 10.14
CA GLU A 302 6.49 7.76 11.16
C GLU A 302 7.28 6.52 10.73
N PRO A 303 8.53 6.68 10.29
CA PRO A 303 9.34 5.55 9.87
C PRO A 303 9.51 4.55 11.00
N GLY A 304 9.43 3.26 10.67
CA GLY A 304 9.82 2.19 11.57
C GLY A 304 11.34 1.99 11.58
N PRO A 305 11.86 1.12 12.44
CA PRO A 305 13.24 0.67 12.38
C PRO A 305 13.44 -0.15 11.10
N GLY A 306 14.24 0.36 10.18
CA GLY A 306 14.54 -0.30 8.90
C GLY A 306 15.11 0.70 7.89
N ASP A 307 15.79 0.21 6.90
CA ASP A 307 16.49 1.01 5.89
C ASP A 307 15.69 1.23 4.60
N GLY A 308 14.38 0.89 4.60
CA GLY A 308 13.53 1.00 3.40
C GLY A 308 13.77 -0.10 2.37
N SER A 309 14.30 -1.27 2.76
CA SER A 309 14.50 -2.45 1.90
C SER A 309 13.20 -3.16 1.50
N LEU A 310 12.06 -2.57 1.80
CA LEU A 310 10.73 -3.17 1.61
C LEU A 310 10.29 -3.26 0.14
N CYS A 311 11.03 -2.63 -0.76
CA CYS A 311 10.76 -2.66 -2.20
C CYS A 311 11.54 -3.76 -2.92
N ASP A 312 11.65 -4.95 -2.31
CA ASP A 312 12.35 -6.06 -2.92
C ASP A 312 11.55 -6.67 -4.08
N PHE A 313 12.27 -7.00 -5.13
CA PHE A 313 11.71 -7.64 -6.31
C PHE A 313 12.02 -9.14 -6.30
N ASP A 314 11.18 -9.92 -6.98
CA ASP A 314 11.41 -11.35 -7.20
C ASP A 314 12.77 -11.60 -7.87
N MET A 315 13.47 -12.63 -7.43
CA MET A 315 14.81 -12.99 -7.93
C MET A 315 14.83 -14.27 -8.75
N SER A 316 13.68 -14.94 -8.84
CA SER A 316 13.49 -16.13 -9.66
C SER A 316 13.13 -15.77 -11.11
N GLY A 317 12.40 -14.69 -11.30
CA GLY A 317 11.75 -14.29 -12.54
C GLY A 317 10.41 -14.96 -12.76
N LEU A 318 9.78 -15.50 -11.71
CA LEU A 318 8.45 -16.07 -11.75
C LEU A 318 7.41 -15.06 -11.25
N ARG A 319 6.34 -14.91 -11.99
CA ARG A 319 5.08 -14.45 -11.43
C ARG A 319 4.23 -15.69 -11.17
N LEU A 320 3.78 -15.84 -9.93
CA LEU A 320 2.92 -16.92 -9.49
C LEU A 320 1.51 -16.37 -9.25
N ALA A 321 0.49 -17.19 -9.54
CA ALA A 321 -0.90 -16.92 -9.20
C ALA A 321 -1.52 -18.15 -8.55
N ALA A 322 -2.59 -17.95 -7.79
CA ALA A 322 -3.39 -19.05 -7.25
C ALA A 322 -4.61 -19.29 -8.14
N ARG A 323 -4.95 -20.52 -8.39
CA ARG A 323 -6.04 -20.90 -9.32
C ARG A 323 -6.91 -22.00 -8.71
N GLY A 324 -8.06 -22.21 -9.34
CA GLY A 324 -8.96 -23.31 -9.01
C GLY A 324 -9.80 -23.08 -7.75
N PRO A 325 -10.61 -24.07 -7.36
CA PRO A 325 -11.46 -24.00 -6.17
C PRO A 325 -10.64 -23.72 -4.92
N GLY A 326 -11.03 -22.71 -4.14
CA GLY A 326 -10.32 -22.31 -2.92
C GLY A 326 -8.91 -21.77 -3.16
N LEU A 327 -8.53 -21.42 -4.40
CA LEU A 327 -7.20 -20.91 -4.77
C LEU A 327 -6.07 -21.92 -4.42
N ALA A 328 -6.36 -23.23 -4.51
CA ALA A 328 -5.50 -24.29 -4.01
C ALA A 328 -4.28 -24.59 -4.90
N HIS A 329 -4.29 -24.17 -6.16
CA HIS A 329 -3.23 -24.46 -7.13
C HIS A 329 -2.36 -23.23 -7.35
N ILE A 330 -1.09 -23.29 -7.03
CA ILE A 330 -0.14 -22.22 -7.32
C ILE A 330 0.48 -22.48 -8.70
N VAL A 331 0.18 -21.61 -9.64
CA VAL A 331 0.61 -21.76 -11.04
C VAL A 331 1.58 -20.65 -11.44
N VAL A 332 2.46 -20.97 -12.38
CA VAL A 332 3.32 -20.00 -13.05
C VAL A 332 2.47 -19.21 -14.04
N ASP A 333 2.27 -17.94 -13.75
CA ASP A 333 1.43 -17.02 -14.52
C ASP A 333 2.24 -16.21 -15.56
N PHE A 334 3.51 -15.96 -15.25
CA PHE A 334 4.45 -15.31 -16.16
C PHE A 334 5.90 -15.72 -15.83
N VAL A 335 6.75 -15.80 -16.85
CA VAL A 335 8.19 -16.06 -16.73
C VAL A 335 8.95 -14.93 -17.40
N ILE A 336 9.79 -14.22 -16.64
CA ILE A 336 10.62 -13.13 -17.15
C ILE A 336 11.68 -13.71 -18.10
N PRO A 337 11.76 -13.26 -19.37
CA PRO A 337 12.78 -13.71 -20.30
C PRO A 337 14.21 -13.48 -19.77
N GLY A 338 15.09 -14.47 -19.97
CA GLY A 338 16.48 -14.42 -19.49
C GLY A 338 16.67 -14.51 -17.97
N SER A 339 15.60 -14.77 -17.22
CA SER A 339 15.64 -14.98 -15.76
C SER A 339 16.18 -16.38 -15.40
N PRO A 340 16.51 -16.63 -14.13
CA PRO A 340 16.84 -17.97 -13.66
C PRO A 340 15.79 -19.01 -14.01
N SER A 341 14.52 -18.69 -13.87
CA SER A 341 13.41 -19.62 -14.17
C SER A 341 13.29 -19.93 -15.65
N ALA A 342 13.46 -18.92 -16.53
CA ALA A 342 13.51 -19.14 -17.96
C ALA A 342 14.69 -20.05 -18.35
N ALA A 343 15.87 -19.82 -17.76
CA ALA A 343 17.04 -20.66 -17.99
C ALA A 343 16.88 -22.10 -17.47
N ALA A 344 16.05 -22.29 -16.43
CA ALA A 344 15.72 -23.61 -15.88
C ALA A 344 14.59 -24.33 -16.64
N GLY A 345 14.05 -23.73 -17.72
CA GLY A 345 13.00 -24.31 -18.55
C GLY A 345 11.60 -24.31 -17.90
N ILE A 346 11.38 -23.50 -16.87
CA ILE A 346 10.05 -23.31 -16.29
C ILE A 346 9.20 -22.51 -17.27
N ALA A 347 7.95 -22.91 -17.47
CA ALA A 347 7.02 -22.31 -18.42
C ALA A 347 5.74 -21.81 -17.73
N VAL A 348 5.06 -20.90 -18.42
CA VAL A 348 3.70 -20.49 -18.02
C VAL A 348 2.77 -21.69 -18.06
N GLY A 349 1.92 -21.83 -17.04
CA GLY A 349 1.02 -22.95 -16.84
C GLY A 349 1.58 -24.08 -15.97
N ASP A 350 2.90 -24.10 -15.70
CA ASP A 350 3.46 -25.06 -14.72
C ASP A 350 2.84 -24.83 -13.34
N GLU A 351 2.40 -25.89 -12.69
CA GLU A 351 1.92 -25.83 -11.30
C GLU A 351 3.06 -26.11 -10.33
N LEU A 352 3.31 -25.18 -9.44
CA LEU A 352 4.31 -25.32 -8.40
C LEU A 352 3.77 -26.21 -7.26
N LEU A 353 4.41 -27.35 -7.03
CA LEU A 353 3.99 -28.32 -6.01
C LEU A 353 4.83 -28.22 -4.74
N LEU A 354 6.16 -28.16 -4.88
CA LEU A 354 7.08 -28.14 -3.74
C LEU A 354 8.16 -27.07 -3.92
N ILE A 355 8.54 -26.46 -2.80
CA ILE A 355 9.78 -25.67 -2.65
C ILE A 355 10.60 -26.33 -1.54
N ASP A 356 11.82 -26.79 -1.84
CA ASP A 356 12.73 -27.46 -0.88
C ASP A 356 12.10 -28.61 -0.12
N GLY A 357 11.24 -29.38 -0.80
CA GLY A 357 10.55 -30.53 -0.23
C GLY A 357 9.31 -30.20 0.61
N ARG A 358 8.93 -28.95 0.76
CA ARG A 358 7.70 -28.50 1.44
C ARG A 358 6.61 -28.25 0.42
N GLY A 359 5.41 -28.77 0.67
CA GLY A 359 4.24 -28.56 -0.18
C GLY A 359 3.80 -27.10 -0.16
N VAL A 360 3.64 -26.48 -1.34
CA VAL A 360 3.14 -25.10 -1.40
C VAL A 360 1.67 -25.00 -0.98
N ALA A 361 0.92 -26.08 -1.05
CA ALA A 361 -0.46 -26.17 -0.54
C ALA A 361 -0.55 -26.14 1.00
N GLU A 362 0.57 -26.42 1.72
CA GLU A 362 0.66 -26.31 3.18
C GLU A 362 0.92 -24.86 3.65
N GLY A 363 1.24 -23.97 2.72
CA GLY A 363 1.51 -22.56 2.93
C GLY A 363 0.58 -21.68 2.11
N THR A 364 1.06 -20.51 1.78
CA THR A 364 0.33 -19.52 0.98
C THR A 364 1.11 -19.13 -0.26
N LEU A 365 0.42 -18.53 -1.26
CA LEU A 365 1.10 -17.90 -2.41
C LEU A 365 2.11 -16.83 -1.95
N SER A 366 1.78 -16.10 -0.87
CA SER A 366 2.68 -15.11 -0.28
C SER A 366 3.97 -15.74 0.25
N ASP A 367 3.89 -16.93 0.88
CA ASP A 367 5.06 -17.66 1.38
C ASP A 367 5.93 -18.16 0.22
N ALA A 368 5.33 -18.70 -0.83
CA ALA A 368 6.04 -19.12 -2.04
C ALA A 368 6.80 -17.94 -2.68
N ARG A 369 6.15 -16.78 -2.84
CA ARG A 369 6.77 -15.55 -3.36
C ARG A 369 7.89 -15.04 -2.46
N LYS A 370 7.73 -15.11 -1.15
CA LYS A 370 8.74 -14.68 -0.19
C LYS A 370 10.01 -15.55 -0.26
N ALA A 371 9.86 -16.86 -0.41
CA ALA A 371 11.00 -17.76 -0.58
C ALA A 371 11.85 -17.41 -1.81
N LEU A 372 11.23 -16.87 -2.88
CA LEU A 372 11.90 -16.55 -4.14
C LEU A 372 12.57 -15.14 -4.18
N ARG A 373 12.76 -14.49 -3.03
CA ARG A 373 13.36 -13.14 -2.93
C ARG A 373 14.80 -13.10 -2.39
N ALA A 374 15.38 -14.23 -2.02
CA ALA A 374 16.70 -14.26 -1.41
C ALA A 374 17.82 -14.38 -2.48
N ASP A 375 18.58 -13.31 -2.69
CA ASP A 375 19.67 -13.28 -3.68
C ASP A 375 20.72 -14.37 -3.40
N GLY A 376 21.09 -15.11 -4.45
CA GLY A 376 22.05 -16.20 -4.38
C GLY A 376 21.54 -17.51 -3.77
N ALA A 377 20.32 -17.52 -3.21
CA ALA A 377 19.72 -18.76 -2.70
C ALA A 377 19.49 -19.79 -3.81
N VAL A 378 19.58 -21.07 -3.46
CA VAL A 378 19.28 -22.17 -4.37
C VAL A 378 18.11 -22.95 -3.82
N HIS A 379 17.02 -22.99 -4.59
CA HIS A 379 15.81 -23.71 -4.24
C HIS A 379 15.61 -24.91 -5.16
N ARG A 380 15.15 -26.02 -4.59
CA ARG A 380 14.71 -27.20 -5.35
C ARG A 380 13.20 -27.11 -5.54
N LEU A 381 12.79 -26.89 -6.78
CA LEU A 381 11.38 -26.78 -7.12
C LEU A 381 10.90 -28.09 -7.73
N VAL A 382 9.68 -28.49 -7.38
CA VAL A 382 8.94 -29.56 -8.06
C VAL A 382 7.70 -28.92 -8.67
N LEU A 383 7.56 -29.07 -9.98
CA LEU A 383 6.43 -28.52 -10.73
C LEU A 383 5.71 -29.66 -11.45
N ARG A 384 4.45 -29.45 -11.78
CA ARG A 384 3.64 -30.29 -12.65
C ARG A 384 3.40 -29.54 -13.96
N ARG A 385 3.72 -30.19 -15.08
CA ARG A 385 3.39 -29.75 -16.43
C ARG A 385 2.58 -30.82 -17.09
N ASP A 386 1.30 -30.59 -17.33
CA ASP A 386 0.35 -31.59 -17.78
C ASP A 386 0.36 -32.84 -16.86
N ALA A 387 0.79 -33.99 -17.38
CA ALA A 387 0.93 -35.24 -16.62
C ALA A 387 2.33 -35.44 -16.01
N ASP A 388 3.31 -34.60 -16.38
CA ASP A 388 4.71 -34.78 -16.01
C ASP A 388 5.11 -34.03 -14.75
N THR A 389 6.03 -34.63 -14.00
CA THR A 389 6.67 -33.96 -12.84
C THR A 389 8.05 -33.46 -13.21
N ILE A 390 8.26 -32.16 -13.14
CA ILE A 390 9.52 -31.48 -13.44
C ILE A 390 10.21 -31.13 -12.12
N ARG A 391 11.52 -31.42 -12.04
CA ARG A 391 12.37 -31.06 -10.89
C ARG A 391 13.50 -30.19 -11.36
N VAL A 392 13.61 -28.99 -10.77
CA VAL A 392 14.66 -28.01 -11.12
C VAL A 392 15.37 -27.51 -9.88
N ALA A 393 16.66 -27.27 -10.00
CA ALA A 393 17.44 -26.51 -9.03
C ALA A 393 17.54 -25.05 -9.53
N LEU A 394 16.89 -24.13 -8.85
CA LEU A 394 16.79 -22.74 -9.22
C LEU A 394 17.72 -21.89 -8.35
N LYS A 395 18.78 -21.35 -8.94
CA LYS A 395 19.66 -20.39 -8.28
C LYS A 395 19.14 -18.96 -8.53
N LEU A 396 18.67 -18.33 -7.47
CA LEU A 396 18.16 -16.96 -7.54
C LEU A 396 19.26 -15.95 -7.81
N ARG A 397 18.97 -14.89 -8.55
CA ARG A 397 19.85 -13.74 -8.75
C ARG A 397 19.06 -12.47 -8.89
N ARG A 398 19.68 -11.37 -8.49
CA ARG A 398 19.09 -10.04 -8.69
C ARG A 398 18.84 -9.79 -10.18
N LEU A 399 17.65 -9.34 -10.51
CA LEU A 399 17.20 -9.06 -11.87
C LEU A 399 17.26 -7.55 -12.18
N LEU A 400 17.09 -6.70 -11.14
CA LEU A 400 17.07 -5.24 -11.22
C LEU A 400 18.10 -4.61 -10.28
#